data_47a0e7afab869182325d838ff1f963c5
#
_entry.id   47a0e7afab869182325d838ff1f963c5
#
_cell.length_a   1.000
_cell.length_b   1.000
_cell.length_c   1.000
_cell.angle_alpha   90.00
_cell.angle_beta   90.00
_cell.angle_gamma   90.00
#
_symmetry.space_group_name_H-M   'P 1'
#
loop_
_entity.id
_entity.type
_entity.pdbx_description
1 polymer ?
#
loop_
_entity_poly.entity_id
_entity_poly.type
_entity_poly.pdbx_seq_one_letter_code
_entity_poly.pdbx_strand_id
1 'polypeptide(L)'
;MKTICICGGGALGMVVASVLSHTREVAVCMLTAHPQQWSKSIETIDNAGKVYQGVLEKVSDRAAEVIPQSDIVLLCLPGFLIEKSLRQIAPFITNQAVGSIVSSTGFFFQAHRIFAKTVSLFGFQRVPYIARVREYGHSADLLGYKQQLYMATENLPEDFEAMWSKWLQTPVAHMSNYLEASLSNSNPLLHPARLYGMWHGWNGESFKEQTFFYAQGDEFSSEVYIAMDEEFQKLCKIERVVIPSVLEYYESKDADSLMYKLRSIVAFQTIKAPMKQTKEGWIPDFESRYFTEDFPYGLQIIKDLAQTHQIKTPMIDKVLMWGNKMIKRC
;
A
#
# COMPACT_ATOMS: atom_id res chain seq x y z
N MET A 1 -13.30 -4.01 26.26
CA MET A 1 -12.20 -3.39 25.51
C MET A 1 -11.83 -4.35 24.39
N LYS A 2 -11.74 -3.89 23.14
CA LYS A 2 -11.33 -4.73 22.00
C LYS A 2 -9.82 -4.95 22.02
N THR A 3 -9.39 -6.14 21.58
CA THR A 3 -7.95 -6.45 21.39
C THR A 3 -7.62 -6.49 19.90
N ILE A 4 -6.60 -5.73 19.48
CA ILE A 4 -6.13 -5.68 18.11
C ILE A 4 -4.73 -6.29 18.02
N CYS A 5 -4.57 -7.31 17.18
CA CYS A 5 -3.25 -7.82 16.82
C CYS A 5 -2.75 -7.12 15.55
N ILE A 6 -1.64 -6.41 15.65
CA ILE A 6 -0.96 -5.82 14.49
C ILE A 6 0.08 -6.81 13.98
N CYS A 7 -0.03 -7.20 12.71
CA CYS A 7 0.92 -8.06 12.02
C CYS A 7 1.86 -7.19 11.18
N GLY A 8 3.13 -7.11 11.60
CA GLY A 8 4.15 -6.34 10.91
C GLY A 8 4.77 -5.23 11.74
N GLY A 9 6.03 -5.41 12.13
CA GLY A 9 6.80 -4.51 13.00
C GLY A 9 7.56 -3.40 12.27
N GLY A 10 7.16 -3.02 11.05
CA GLY A 10 7.74 -1.88 10.33
C GLY A 10 7.27 -0.53 10.87
N ALA A 11 7.76 0.57 10.29
CA ALA A 11 7.44 1.93 10.73
C ALA A 11 5.94 2.17 10.88
N LEU A 12 5.14 1.75 9.90
CA LEU A 12 3.69 1.95 9.94
C LEU A 12 3.03 1.13 11.05
N GLY A 13 3.44 -0.15 11.24
CA GLY A 13 2.93 -0.99 12.32
C GLY A 13 3.25 -0.42 13.70
N MET A 14 4.46 0.13 13.89
CA MET A 14 4.86 0.80 15.13
C MET A 14 4.01 2.03 15.42
N VAL A 15 3.83 2.92 14.44
CA VAL A 15 3.00 4.13 14.61
C VAL A 15 1.56 3.77 14.90
N VAL A 16 0.97 2.83 14.15
CA VAL A 16 -0.41 2.38 14.37
C VAL A 16 -0.56 1.74 15.76
N ALA A 17 0.38 0.89 16.18
CA ALA A 17 0.36 0.27 17.51
C ALA A 17 0.41 1.30 18.63
N SER A 18 1.31 2.28 18.49
CA SER A 18 1.49 3.35 19.48
C SER A 18 0.24 4.25 19.56
N VAL A 19 -0.30 4.69 18.43
CA VAL A 19 -1.50 5.55 18.38
C VAL A 19 -2.71 4.82 18.96
N LEU A 20 -2.95 3.57 18.57
CA LEU A 20 -4.08 2.80 19.05
C LEU A 20 -4.02 2.54 20.55
N SER A 21 -2.88 2.05 21.05
CA SER A 21 -2.73 1.76 22.49
C SER A 21 -2.71 3.02 23.36
N HIS A 22 -2.29 4.17 22.82
CA HIS A 22 -2.33 5.47 23.51
C HIS A 22 -3.75 5.88 23.88
N THR A 23 -4.76 5.51 23.08
CA THR A 23 -6.17 5.85 23.37
C THR A 23 -6.70 5.18 24.65
N ARG A 24 -6.09 4.07 25.09
CA ARG A 24 -6.54 3.20 26.18
C ARG A 24 -7.94 2.62 25.98
N GLU A 25 -8.48 2.70 24.77
CA GLU A 25 -9.79 2.11 24.40
C GLU A 25 -9.63 0.71 23.80
N VAL A 26 -8.44 0.39 23.32
CA VAL A 26 -8.09 -0.91 22.75
C VAL A 26 -6.81 -1.45 23.37
N ALA A 27 -6.76 -2.76 23.55
CA ALA A 27 -5.53 -3.48 23.84
C ALA A 27 -4.80 -3.82 22.53
N VAL A 28 -3.47 -3.72 22.49
CA VAL A 28 -2.69 -3.97 21.28
C VAL A 28 -1.69 -5.08 21.51
N CYS A 29 -1.75 -6.13 20.67
CA CYS A 29 -0.72 -7.13 20.53
C CYS A 29 0.06 -6.91 19.23
N MET A 30 1.31 -7.38 19.19
CA MET A 30 2.16 -7.31 18.00
C MET A 30 2.61 -8.70 17.57
N LEU A 31 2.39 -9.05 16.30
CA LEU A 31 2.98 -10.21 15.63
C LEU A 31 4.10 -9.73 14.73
N THR A 32 5.35 -10.03 15.08
CA THR A 32 6.56 -9.56 14.38
C THR A 32 7.64 -10.64 14.35
N ALA A 33 8.51 -10.61 13.34
CA ALA A 33 9.59 -11.61 13.18
C ALA A 33 10.70 -11.48 14.24
N HIS A 34 10.83 -10.34 14.90
CA HIS A 34 11.92 -10.08 15.87
C HIS A 34 11.37 -9.57 17.22
N PRO A 35 10.54 -10.37 17.94
CA PRO A 35 9.88 -9.92 19.17
C PRO A 35 10.87 -9.54 20.29
N GLN A 36 12.07 -10.13 20.28
CA GLN A 36 13.14 -9.84 21.26
C GLN A 36 13.71 -8.41 21.15
N GLN A 37 13.48 -7.72 20.04
CA GLN A 37 13.91 -6.34 19.83
C GLN A 37 12.83 -5.32 20.22
N TRP A 38 11.71 -5.78 20.77
CA TRP A 38 10.58 -4.92 21.10
C TRP A 38 10.48 -4.66 22.59
N SER A 39 10.27 -3.39 22.94
CA SER A 39 9.79 -3.00 24.26
C SER A 39 8.28 -3.16 24.35
N LYS A 40 7.77 -3.46 25.55
CA LYS A 40 6.33 -3.35 25.82
C LYS A 40 5.85 -1.90 25.78
N SER A 41 6.70 -0.94 26.14
CA SER A 41 6.41 0.49 26.01
C SER A 41 7.04 1.01 24.73
N ILE A 42 6.23 1.53 23.84
CA ILE A 42 6.64 2.11 22.56
C ILE A 42 6.16 3.56 22.47
N GLU A 43 6.86 4.37 21.70
CA GLU A 43 6.43 5.75 21.49
C GLU A 43 6.43 6.16 20.01
N THR A 44 5.56 7.09 19.70
CA THR A 44 5.53 7.77 18.41
C THR A 44 5.50 9.27 18.65
N ILE A 45 6.33 10.01 17.94
CA ILE A 45 6.39 11.47 18.01
C ILE A 45 5.94 12.04 16.66
N ASP A 46 5.00 12.97 16.67
CA ASP A 46 4.57 13.64 15.45
C ASP A 46 5.36 14.92 15.15
N ASN A 47 5.11 15.52 13.98
CA ASN A 47 5.79 16.75 13.56
C ASN A 47 5.51 17.97 14.44
N ALA A 48 4.44 17.94 15.25
CA ALA A 48 4.12 18.98 16.22
C ALA A 48 4.76 18.72 17.61
N GLY A 49 5.49 17.61 17.75
CA GLY A 49 6.09 17.19 19.01
C GLY A 49 5.12 16.47 19.96
N LYS A 50 3.91 16.14 19.52
CA LYS A 50 2.98 15.33 20.32
C LYS A 50 3.49 13.90 20.43
N VAL A 51 3.53 13.40 21.65
CA VAL A 51 3.99 12.05 21.96
C VAL A 51 2.80 11.12 22.20
N TYR A 52 2.78 10.00 21.47
CA TYR A 52 1.86 8.90 21.66
C TYR A 52 2.57 7.76 22.38
N GLN A 53 2.39 7.68 23.70
CA GLN A 53 2.92 6.57 24.50
C GLN A 53 1.97 5.39 24.39
N GLY A 54 2.46 4.27 23.86
CA GLY A 54 1.72 3.03 23.75
C GLY A 54 2.27 1.94 24.67
N VAL A 55 1.37 1.08 25.16
CA VAL A 55 1.76 -0.11 25.91
C VAL A 55 1.18 -1.34 25.20
N LEU A 56 2.04 -2.29 24.85
CA LEU A 56 1.66 -3.52 24.20
C LEU A 56 1.35 -4.60 25.22
N GLU A 57 0.25 -5.29 25.06
CA GLU A 57 -0.11 -6.45 25.91
C GLU A 57 0.86 -7.60 25.69
N LYS A 58 1.13 -7.91 24.42
CA LYS A 58 2.04 -8.99 24.03
C LYS A 58 2.73 -8.69 22.70
N VAL A 59 4.00 -9.11 22.60
CA VAL A 59 4.79 -9.13 21.37
C VAL A 59 5.25 -10.55 21.15
N SER A 60 5.03 -11.12 19.96
CA SER A 60 5.40 -12.51 19.64
C SER A 60 5.68 -12.69 18.15
N ASP A 61 6.42 -13.72 17.78
CA ASP A 61 6.55 -14.23 16.41
C ASP A 61 5.62 -15.44 16.16
N ARG A 62 4.92 -15.90 17.20
CA ARG A 62 4.00 -17.04 17.14
C ARG A 62 2.55 -16.59 17.08
N ALA A 63 1.89 -16.80 15.93
CA ALA A 63 0.49 -16.44 15.72
C ALA A 63 -0.44 -17.06 16.78
N ALA A 64 -0.19 -18.32 17.18
CA ALA A 64 -0.96 -19.02 18.22
C ALA A 64 -1.02 -18.28 19.56
N GLU A 65 -0.09 -17.39 19.84
CA GLU A 65 -0.02 -16.68 21.11
C GLU A 65 -0.76 -15.32 21.12
N VAL A 66 -1.05 -14.77 19.95
CA VAL A 66 -1.62 -13.41 19.85
C VAL A 66 -2.94 -13.37 19.08
N ILE A 67 -3.16 -14.26 18.10
CA ILE A 67 -4.38 -14.24 17.29
C ILE A 67 -5.62 -14.73 18.08
N PRO A 68 -5.60 -15.85 18.82
CA PRO A 68 -6.81 -16.35 19.50
C PRO A 68 -7.39 -15.40 20.53
N GLN A 69 -6.57 -14.52 21.11
CA GLN A 69 -7.00 -13.54 22.10
C GLN A 69 -7.40 -12.17 21.51
N SER A 70 -7.30 -12.02 20.19
CA SER A 70 -7.60 -10.78 19.50
C SER A 70 -9.02 -10.80 18.92
N ASP A 71 -9.67 -9.64 18.88
CA ASP A 71 -10.94 -9.42 18.16
C ASP A 71 -10.68 -9.04 16.70
N ILE A 72 -9.57 -8.35 16.46
CA ILE A 72 -9.21 -7.79 15.15
C ILE A 72 -7.74 -8.11 14.86
N VAL A 73 -7.47 -8.48 13.63
CA VAL A 73 -6.11 -8.69 13.11
C VAL A 73 -5.87 -7.70 11.99
N LEU A 74 -4.87 -6.82 12.13
CA LEU A 74 -4.53 -5.78 11.17
C LEU A 74 -3.14 -6.03 10.57
N LEU A 75 -3.07 -6.29 9.27
CA LEU A 75 -1.81 -6.43 8.56
C LEU A 75 -1.25 -5.05 8.18
N CYS A 76 -0.03 -4.75 8.66
CA CYS A 76 0.77 -3.57 8.33
C CYS A 76 2.01 -4.01 7.54
N LEU A 77 1.80 -4.67 6.40
CA LEU A 77 2.82 -5.40 5.65
C LEU A 77 2.86 -4.96 4.18
N PRO A 78 4.03 -5.06 3.53
CA PRO A 78 4.16 -4.95 2.09
C PRO A 78 3.52 -6.15 1.37
N GLY A 79 3.21 -5.99 0.07
CA GLY A 79 2.47 -6.97 -0.74
C GLY A 79 3.07 -8.38 -0.71
N PHE A 80 4.40 -8.49 -0.80
CA PHE A 80 5.09 -9.79 -0.81
C PHE A 80 5.00 -10.59 0.51
N LEU A 81 4.57 -9.96 1.61
CA LEU A 81 4.36 -10.64 2.89
C LEU A 81 2.89 -10.96 3.19
N ILE A 82 1.94 -10.41 2.44
CA ILE A 82 0.51 -10.56 2.71
C ILE A 82 0.10 -12.03 2.69
N GLU A 83 0.35 -12.76 1.60
CA GLU A 83 -0.05 -14.16 1.49
C GLU A 83 0.55 -15.03 2.58
N LYS A 84 1.87 -14.89 2.82
CA LYS A 84 2.57 -15.64 3.87
C LYS A 84 1.95 -15.39 5.24
N SER A 85 1.66 -14.12 5.57
CA SER A 85 1.09 -13.76 6.86
C SER A 85 -0.35 -14.25 7.01
N LEU A 86 -1.18 -14.14 5.95
CA LEU A 86 -2.54 -14.69 5.97
C LEU A 86 -2.52 -16.21 6.21
N ARG A 87 -1.64 -16.96 5.54
CA ARG A 87 -1.48 -18.40 5.78
C ARG A 87 -0.99 -18.74 7.19
N GLN A 88 -0.12 -17.89 7.75
CA GLN A 88 0.38 -18.06 9.12
C GLN A 88 -0.72 -17.89 10.18
N ILE A 89 -1.63 -16.91 9.98
CA ILE A 89 -2.70 -16.64 10.94
C ILE A 89 -3.94 -17.49 10.72
N ALA A 90 -4.19 -17.97 9.48
CA ALA A 90 -5.41 -18.69 9.11
C ALA A 90 -5.82 -19.83 10.06
N PRO A 91 -4.91 -20.68 10.57
CA PRO A 91 -5.28 -21.76 11.50
C PRO A 91 -5.88 -21.27 12.83
N PHE A 92 -5.72 -20.01 13.17
CA PHE A 92 -6.13 -19.40 14.44
C PHE A 92 -7.29 -18.42 14.30
N ILE A 93 -7.77 -18.17 13.08
CA ILE A 93 -8.93 -17.32 12.81
C ILE A 93 -10.20 -18.11 13.04
N THR A 94 -11.04 -17.60 13.93
CA THR A 94 -12.38 -18.15 14.26
C THR A 94 -13.46 -17.09 14.03
N ASN A 95 -13.42 -16.00 14.79
CA ASN A 95 -14.40 -14.90 14.73
C ASN A 95 -13.74 -13.53 14.58
N GLN A 96 -12.44 -13.48 14.41
CA GLN A 96 -11.69 -12.24 14.28
C GLN A 96 -12.03 -11.55 12.95
N ALA A 97 -12.14 -10.22 12.98
CA ALA A 97 -12.08 -9.43 11.77
C ALA A 97 -10.61 -9.34 11.29
N VAL A 98 -10.34 -9.71 10.04
CA VAL A 98 -9.00 -9.66 9.46
C VAL A 98 -8.93 -8.55 8.43
N GLY A 99 -7.93 -7.68 8.54
CA GLY A 99 -7.81 -6.56 7.63
C GLY A 99 -6.39 -6.15 7.27
N SER A 100 -6.30 -5.21 6.35
CA SER A 100 -5.05 -4.60 5.91
C SER A 100 -5.10 -3.09 6.04
N ILE A 101 -3.98 -2.51 6.49
CA ILE A 101 -3.82 -1.06 6.58
C ILE A 101 -3.76 -0.38 5.21
N VAL A 102 -3.59 -1.17 4.15
CA VAL A 102 -3.71 -0.73 2.75
C VAL A 102 -4.11 -1.89 1.84
N SER A 103 -5.22 -1.71 1.10
CA SER A 103 -5.82 -2.78 0.29
C SER A 103 -5.07 -3.05 -1.02
N SER A 104 -4.39 -2.04 -1.57
CA SER A 104 -3.68 -2.13 -2.85
C SER A 104 -2.44 -3.06 -2.85
N THR A 105 -2.15 -3.71 -1.71
CA THR A 105 -1.14 -4.78 -1.58
C THR A 105 -1.64 -6.14 -2.06
N GLY A 106 -2.83 -6.22 -2.65
CA GLY A 106 -3.46 -7.47 -3.03
C GLY A 106 -4.14 -8.23 -1.89
N PHE A 107 -4.38 -7.56 -0.74
CA PHE A 107 -4.91 -8.18 0.48
C PHE A 107 -6.20 -8.96 0.24
N PHE A 108 -7.26 -8.33 -0.29
CA PHE A 108 -8.55 -9.00 -0.47
C PHE A 108 -8.46 -10.20 -1.41
N PHE A 109 -7.69 -10.10 -2.49
CA PHE A 109 -7.51 -11.20 -3.45
C PHE A 109 -6.84 -12.42 -2.80
N GLN A 110 -5.86 -12.20 -1.93
CA GLN A 110 -5.22 -13.28 -1.18
C GLN A 110 -6.11 -13.80 -0.05
N ALA A 111 -6.80 -12.93 0.66
CA ALA A 111 -7.72 -13.31 1.73
C ALA A 111 -8.85 -14.21 1.22
N HIS A 112 -9.46 -13.86 0.07
CA HIS A 112 -10.51 -14.68 -0.56
C HIS A 112 -10.05 -16.06 -1.02
N ARG A 113 -8.76 -16.23 -1.30
CA ARG A 113 -8.18 -17.55 -1.64
C ARG A 113 -7.88 -18.40 -0.42
N ILE A 114 -7.66 -17.78 0.73
CA ILE A 114 -7.18 -18.45 1.96
C ILE A 114 -8.30 -18.68 2.94
N PHE A 115 -9.22 -17.73 3.10
CA PHE A 115 -10.29 -17.79 4.07
C PHE A 115 -11.63 -18.22 3.46
N ALA A 116 -12.48 -18.80 4.30
CA ALA A 116 -13.88 -19.03 3.95
C ALA A 116 -14.62 -17.70 3.77
N LYS A 117 -15.65 -17.68 2.90
CA LYS A 117 -16.45 -16.48 2.62
C LYS A 117 -17.16 -15.86 3.84
N THR A 118 -17.23 -16.61 4.94
CA THR A 118 -17.84 -16.16 6.21
C THR A 118 -16.88 -15.36 7.09
N VAL A 119 -15.58 -15.34 6.78
CA VAL A 119 -14.61 -14.56 7.55
C VAL A 119 -14.85 -13.08 7.30
N SER A 120 -14.87 -12.31 8.40
CA SER A 120 -15.00 -10.85 8.34
C SER A 120 -13.71 -10.20 7.85
N LEU A 121 -13.78 -9.45 6.75
CA LEU A 121 -12.63 -8.79 6.15
C LEU A 121 -12.81 -7.26 6.12
N PHE A 122 -11.71 -6.53 6.23
CA PHE A 122 -11.69 -5.08 6.00
C PHE A 122 -10.36 -4.61 5.42
N GLY A 123 -10.37 -3.46 4.75
CA GLY A 123 -9.14 -2.91 4.22
C GLY A 123 -9.25 -1.43 3.97
N PHE A 124 -8.24 -0.69 4.41
CA PHE A 124 -8.14 0.72 4.10
C PHE A 124 -7.67 0.95 2.68
N GLN A 125 -8.18 1.96 2.04
CA GLN A 125 -7.74 2.38 0.70
C GLN A 125 -6.28 2.86 0.72
N ARG A 126 -5.92 3.63 1.75
CA ARG A 126 -4.58 4.22 1.92
C ARG A 126 -4.15 4.15 3.37
N VAL A 127 -2.84 4.15 3.58
CA VAL A 127 -2.25 4.23 4.91
C VAL A 127 -2.65 5.52 5.64
N PRO A 128 -2.98 5.46 6.94
CA PRO A 128 -3.39 6.65 7.71
C PRO A 128 -2.24 7.64 7.94
N TYR A 129 -1.01 7.14 8.00
CA TYR A 129 0.15 7.90 8.45
C TYR A 129 1.34 7.77 7.50
N ILE A 130 2.15 8.82 7.43
CA ILE A 130 3.52 8.76 6.92
C ILE A 130 4.42 8.49 8.13
N ALA A 131 5.10 7.35 8.14
CA ALA A 131 5.83 6.82 9.28
C ALA A 131 7.31 6.55 8.95
N ARG A 132 8.19 6.74 9.94
CA ARG A 132 9.60 6.33 9.88
C ARG A 132 10.00 5.69 11.21
N VAL A 133 10.81 4.64 11.14
CA VAL A 133 11.44 4.06 12.33
C VAL A 133 12.49 5.04 12.85
N ARG A 134 12.45 5.34 14.14
CA ARG A 134 13.52 6.04 14.86
C ARG A 134 14.43 5.01 15.54
N GLU A 135 13.83 4.15 16.34
CA GLU A 135 14.47 3.00 16.96
C GLU A 135 13.54 1.79 16.88
N TYR A 136 13.99 0.73 16.21
CA TYR A 136 13.15 -0.43 15.94
C TYR A 136 12.64 -1.09 17.23
N GLY A 137 11.32 -1.31 17.29
CA GLY A 137 10.65 -1.88 18.46
C GLY A 137 10.51 -0.95 19.67
N HIS A 138 10.96 0.30 19.57
CA HIS A 138 10.93 1.29 20.66
C HIS A 138 10.26 2.59 20.25
N SER A 139 10.70 3.22 19.16
CA SER A 139 10.18 4.53 18.77
C SER A 139 10.09 4.75 17.27
N ALA A 140 9.12 5.58 16.86
CA ALA A 140 8.88 5.94 15.48
C ALA A 140 8.49 7.42 15.34
N ASP A 141 8.69 7.97 14.13
CA ASP A 141 8.24 9.30 13.75
C ASP A 141 6.96 9.21 12.92
N LEU A 142 5.95 10.02 13.27
CA LEU A 142 4.74 10.24 12.52
C LEU A 142 4.87 11.56 11.77
N LEU A 143 5.19 11.50 10.47
CA LEU A 143 5.55 12.66 9.65
C LEU A 143 4.35 13.31 8.96
N GLY A 144 3.19 12.69 9.01
CA GLY A 144 1.98 13.24 8.41
C GLY A 144 0.76 12.36 8.60
N TYR A 145 -0.41 13.00 8.55
CA TYR A 145 -1.73 12.39 8.73
C TYR A 145 -2.54 12.51 7.45
N LYS A 146 -3.42 11.53 7.21
CA LYS A 146 -4.52 11.71 6.28
C LYS A 146 -5.67 12.43 6.96
N GLN A 147 -6.31 13.37 6.26
CA GLN A 147 -7.48 14.10 6.77
C GLN A 147 -8.77 13.25 6.69
N GLN A 148 -8.80 12.30 5.76
CA GLN A 148 -9.90 11.40 5.52
C GLN A 148 -9.33 10.03 5.12
N LEU A 149 -9.92 8.97 5.66
CA LEU A 149 -9.64 7.58 5.29
C LEU A 149 -10.90 6.97 4.68
N TYR A 150 -10.69 5.95 3.87
CA TYR A 150 -11.75 5.14 3.27
C TYR A 150 -11.47 3.68 3.55
N MET A 151 -12.53 2.89 3.78
CA MET A 151 -12.44 1.48 4.13
C MET A 151 -13.52 0.69 3.40
N ALA A 152 -13.16 -0.46 2.85
CA ALA A 152 -14.11 -1.48 2.45
C ALA A 152 -14.20 -2.56 3.52
N THR A 153 -15.41 -3.10 3.71
CA THR A 153 -15.71 -4.12 4.71
C THR A 153 -16.53 -5.26 4.10
N GLU A 154 -16.35 -6.47 4.60
CA GLU A 154 -17.13 -7.66 4.26
C GLU A 154 -17.51 -8.40 5.53
N ASN A 155 -18.78 -8.78 5.67
CA ASN A 155 -19.30 -9.51 6.84
C ASN A 155 -19.04 -8.79 8.19
N LEU A 156 -19.07 -7.47 8.20
CA LEU A 156 -18.86 -6.64 9.39
C LEU A 156 -20.07 -5.76 9.67
N PRO A 157 -20.30 -5.33 10.93
CA PRO A 157 -21.41 -4.45 11.28
C PRO A 157 -21.20 -3.04 10.69
N GLU A 158 -22.33 -2.32 10.51
CA GLU A 158 -22.36 -0.97 9.89
C GLU A 158 -21.60 0.11 10.66
N ASP A 159 -21.32 -0.10 11.94
CA ASP A 159 -20.59 0.84 12.79
C ASP A 159 -19.07 0.58 12.83
N PHE A 160 -18.57 -0.37 12.06
CA PHE A 160 -17.17 -0.79 12.10
C PHE A 160 -16.21 0.35 11.69
N GLU A 161 -16.55 1.13 10.68
CA GLU A 161 -15.76 2.30 10.26
C GLU A 161 -15.78 3.41 11.32
N ALA A 162 -16.90 3.56 12.05
CA ALA A 162 -17.02 4.54 13.13
C ALA A 162 -16.08 4.21 14.30
N MET A 163 -15.89 2.93 14.62
CA MET A 163 -14.90 2.52 15.63
C MET A 163 -13.49 2.92 15.20
N TRP A 164 -13.12 2.65 13.94
CA TRP A 164 -11.80 3.02 13.42
C TRP A 164 -11.62 4.53 13.36
N SER A 165 -12.66 5.30 13.00
CA SER A 165 -12.63 6.77 13.02
C SER A 165 -12.26 7.31 14.40
N LYS A 166 -12.85 6.71 15.44
CA LYS A 166 -12.58 7.08 16.84
C LYS A 166 -11.15 6.73 17.25
N TRP A 167 -10.70 5.51 16.97
CA TRP A 167 -9.39 5.03 17.39
C TRP A 167 -8.22 5.72 16.67
N LEU A 168 -8.37 5.99 15.38
CA LEU A 168 -7.35 6.69 14.57
C LEU A 168 -7.44 8.22 14.68
N GLN A 169 -8.50 8.75 15.33
CA GLN A 169 -8.79 10.19 15.40
C GLN A 169 -8.83 10.84 13.99
N THR A 170 -9.31 10.09 13.02
CA THR A 170 -9.41 10.49 11.61
C THR A 170 -10.70 9.90 11.05
N PRO A 171 -11.55 10.68 10.37
CA PRO A 171 -12.76 10.17 9.75
C PRO A 171 -12.47 9.00 8.81
N VAL A 172 -13.23 7.91 8.94
CA VAL A 172 -13.17 6.73 8.06
C VAL A 172 -14.55 6.60 7.39
N ALA A 173 -14.58 6.75 6.07
CA ALA A 173 -15.81 6.57 5.28
C ALA A 173 -15.84 5.17 4.65
N HIS A 174 -17.05 4.66 4.50
CA HIS A 174 -17.31 3.40 3.82
C HIS A 174 -17.02 3.49 2.31
N MET A 175 -16.48 2.43 1.75
CA MET A 175 -16.37 2.20 0.30
C MET A 175 -17.33 1.12 -0.15
N SER A 176 -17.86 1.24 -1.35
CA SER A 176 -18.94 0.38 -1.86
C SER A 176 -18.56 -1.10 -1.92
N ASN A 177 -17.28 -1.40 -2.17
CA ASN A 177 -16.76 -2.76 -2.23
C ASN A 177 -15.23 -2.79 -2.10
N TYR A 178 -14.68 -4.00 -1.94
CA TYR A 178 -13.24 -4.23 -1.79
C TYR A 178 -12.43 -3.92 -3.05
N LEU A 179 -13.03 -4.02 -4.24
CA LEU A 179 -12.35 -3.69 -5.50
C LEU A 179 -12.05 -2.19 -5.57
N GLU A 180 -13.00 -1.36 -5.13
CA GLU A 180 -12.80 0.09 -5.05
C GLU A 180 -11.62 0.42 -4.13
N ALA A 181 -11.58 -0.17 -2.92
CA ALA A 181 -10.47 0.03 -1.99
C ALA A 181 -9.12 -0.50 -2.54
N SER A 182 -9.14 -1.60 -3.29
CA SER A 182 -7.93 -2.25 -3.81
C SER A 182 -7.37 -1.58 -5.06
N LEU A 183 -8.22 -1.02 -5.92
CA LEU A 183 -7.86 -0.57 -7.27
C LEU A 183 -7.76 0.97 -7.40
N SER A 184 -8.27 1.75 -6.44
CA SER A 184 -8.28 3.21 -6.51
C SER A 184 -6.91 3.88 -6.22
N ASN A 185 -5.87 3.09 -5.91
CA ASN A 185 -4.51 3.60 -5.81
C ASN A 185 -3.93 3.78 -7.22
N SER A 186 -3.54 5.00 -7.57
CA SER A 186 -2.96 5.31 -8.89
C SER A 186 -1.54 4.73 -9.11
N ASN A 187 -0.81 4.42 -8.05
CA ASN A 187 0.58 3.97 -8.15
C ASN A 187 0.80 2.75 -9.07
N PRO A 188 -0.07 1.72 -9.06
CA PRO A 188 0.06 0.56 -9.94
C PRO A 188 0.05 0.86 -11.44
N LEU A 189 -0.52 1.98 -11.87
CA LEU A 189 -0.48 2.44 -13.25
C LEU A 189 0.59 3.53 -13.46
N LEU A 190 0.59 4.54 -12.59
CA LEU A 190 1.47 5.71 -12.70
C LEU A 190 2.96 5.36 -12.64
N HIS A 191 3.35 4.56 -11.64
CA HIS A 191 4.77 4.24 -11.46
C HIS A 191 5.30 3.35 -12.58
N PRO A 192 4.66 2.22 -12.96
CA PRO A 192 5.11 1.42 -14.10
C PRO A 192 5.14 2.19 -15.42
N ALA A 193 4.13 3.03 -15.71
CA ALA A 193 4.13 3.86 -16.91
C ALA A 193 5.33 4.81 -16.95
N ARG A 194 5.61 5.49 -15.84
CA ARG A 194 6.73 6.42 -15.73
C ARG A 194 8.08 5.70 -15.83
N LEU A 195 8.25 4.56 -15.15
CA LEU A 195 9.47 3.76 -15.21
C LEU A 195 9.73 3.22 -16.62
N TYR A 196 8.67 2.77 -17.29
CA TYR A 196 8.75 2.31 -18.67
C TYR A 196 9.16 3.47 -19.59
N GLY A 197 8.55 4.64 -19.47
CA GLY A 197 8.93 5.83 -20.22
C GLY A 197 10.41 6.19 -20.05
N MET A 198 10.87 6.18 -18.80
CA MET A 198 12.28 6.50 -18.48
C MET A 198 13.28 5.49 -19.01
N TRP A 199 12.98 4.18 -18.94
CA TRP A 199 14.02 3.15 -19.05
C TRP A 199 13.72 1.97 -19.98
N HIS A 200 12.64 2.01 -20.78
CA HIS A 200 12.34 0.92 -21.71
C HIS A 200 13.47 0.68 -22.75
N GLY A 201 14.20 1.75 -23.14
CA GLY A 201 15.34 1.71 -24.03
C GLY A 201 16.70 1.72 -23.35
N TRP A 202 16.77 1.59 -22.00
CA TRP A 202 18.03 1.62 -21.28
C TRP A 202 18.96 0.46 -21.68
N ASN A 203 20.19 0.79 -22.09
CA ASN A 203 21.19 -0.12 -22.65
C ASN A 203 22.24 -0.63 -21.64
N GLY A 204 22.16 -0.17 -20.37
CA GLY A 204 23.12 -0.51 -19.33
C GLY A 204 24.09 0.62 -18.97
N GLU A 205 24.11 1.73 -19.71
CA GLU A 205 24.97 2.88 -19.41
C GLU A 205 24.53 3.62 -18.14
N SER A 206 25.51 4.17 -17.42
CA SER A 206 25.24 4.99 -16.23
C SER A 206 24.85 6.42 -16.59
N PHE A 207 23.99 7.00 -15.78
CA PHE A 207 23.62 8.42 -15.85
C PHE A 207 24.57 9.25 -14.98
N LYS A 208 24.86 10.48 -15.40
CA LYS A 208 25.74 11.39 -14.65
C LYS A 208 25.15 11.79 -13.31
N GLU A 209 23.82 11.93 -13.23
CA GLU A 209 23.08 12.38 -12.05
C GLU A 209 21.77 11.60 -11.87
N GLN A 210 21.25 11.62 -10.64
CA GLN A 210 19.96 11.01 -10.32
C GLN A 210 18.82 11.88 -10.85
N THR A 211 17.99 11.31 -11.71
CA THR A 211 16.83 11.95 -12.32
C THR A 211 15.72 12.19 -11.31
N PHE A 212 14.96 13.28 -11.45
CA PHE A 212 13.70 13.48 -10.71
C PHE A 212 12.58 12.66 -11.35
N PHE A 213 11.82 11.96 -10.52
CA PHE A 213 10.84 11.00 -10.99
C PHE A 213 9.67 11.68 -11.73
N TYR A 214 9.09 12.71 -11.12
CA TYR A 214 7.95 13.44 -11.68
C TYR A 214 8.34 14.77 -12.32
N ALA A 215 9.20 15.55 -11.67
CA ALA A 215 9.57 16.90 -12.16
C ALA A 215 10.25 16.86 -13.54
N GLN A 216 10.88 15.75 -13.90
CA GLN A 216 11.45 15.48 -15.23
C GLN A 216 10.59 14.47 -16.02
N GLY A 217 9.28 14.39 -15.75
CA GLY A 217 8.34 13.59 -16.54
C GLY A 217 8.38 14.00 -18.02
N ASP A 218 8.03 13.11 -18.91
CA ASP A 218 7.98 13.35 -20.36
C ASP A 218 6.60 12.98 -20.92
N GLU A 219 6.30 13.49 -22.09
CA GLU A 219 5.02 13.27 -22.77
C GLU A 219 4.79 11.77 -23.04
N PHE A 220 5.82 11.06 -23.47
CA PHE A 220 5.73 9.62 -23.74
C PHE A 220 5.32 8.81 -22.51
N SER A 221 5.87 9.13 -21.32
CA SER A 221 5.41 8.51 -20.06
C SER A 221 3.93 8.76 -19.79
N SER A 222 3.44 9.96 -20.14
CA SER A 222 2.03 10.32 -19.97
C SER A 222 1.13 9.61 -20.99
N GLU A 223 1.57 9.46 -22.24
CA GLU A 223 0.88 8.66 -23.26
C GLU A 223 0.74 7.19 -22.81
N VAL A 224 1.81 6.59 -22.31
CA VAL A 224 1.79 5.21 -21.76
C VAL A 224 0.81 5.11 -20.60
N TYR A 225 0.82 6.10 -19.68
CA TYR A 225 -0.08 6.11 -18.53
C TYR A 225 -1.56 6.20 -18.96
N ILE A 226 -1.89 7.10 -19.91
CA ILE A 226 -3.24 7.23 -20.46
C ILE A 226 -3.69 5.92 -21.12
N ALA A 227 -2.85 5.34 -21.97
CA ALA A 227 -3.18 4.09 -22.65
C ALA A 227 -3.42 2.92 -21.68
N MET A 228 -2.63 2.82 -20.59
CA MET A 228 -2.85 1.83 -19.53
C MET A 228 -4.14 2.11 -18.76
N ASP A 229 -4.43 3.38 -18.49
CA ASP A 229 -5.68 3.79 -17.81
C ASP A 229 -6.92 3.48 -18.66
N GLU A 230 -6.89 3.72 -19.97
CA GLU A 230 -7.99 3.37 -20.87
C GLU A 230 -8.31 1.86 -20.85
N GLU A 231 -7.29 1.03 -20.71
CA GLU A 231 -7.47 -0.42 -20.53
C GLU A 231 -8.05 -0.74 -19.16
N PHE A 232 -7.58 -0.07 -18.11
CA PHE A 232 -8.06 -0.20 -16.74
C PHE A 232 -9.51 0.29 -16.58
N GLN A 233 -9.91 1.37 -17.24
CA GLN A 233 -11.28 1.89 -17.20
C GLN A 233 -12.31 0.91 -17.78
N LYS A 234 -11.91 0.06 -18.76
CA LYS A 234 -12.76 -1.03 -19.26
C LYS A 234 -13.03 -2.07 -18.16
N LEU A 235 -12.01 -2.39 -17.35
CA LEU A 235 -12.16 -3.26 -16.19
C LEU A 235 -13.08 -2.62 -15.13
N CYS A 236 -12.84 -1.38 -14.76
CA CYS A 236 -13.66 -0.64 -13.78
C CYS A 236 -15.15 -0.64 -14.19
N LYS A 237 -15.44 -0.44 -15.48
CA LYS A 237 -16.82 -0.46 -16.01
C LYS A 237 -17.47 -1.83 -15.85
N ILE A 238 -16.77 -2.92 -16.12
CA ILE A 238 -17.30 -4.29 -16.00
C ILE A 238 -17.52 -4.65 -14.53
N GLU A 239 -16.57 -4.33 -13.68
CA GLU A 239 -16.64 -4.56 -12.22
C GLU A 239 -17.57 -3.57 -11.50
N ARG A 240 -18.11 -2.57 -12.22
CA ARG A 240 -18.98 -1.51 -11.66
C ARG A 240 -18.32 -0.74 -10.52
N VAL A 241 -17.02 -0.49 -10.65
CA VAL A 241 -16.22 0.29 -9.70
C VAL A 241 -16.06 1.72 -10.22
N VAL A 242 -16.32 2.71 -9.37
CA VAL A 242 -16.25 4.12 -9.75
C VAL A 242 -14.88 4.67 -9.37
N ILE A 243 -13.95 4.64 -10.31
CA ILE A 243 -12.62 5.23 -10.19
C ILE A 243 -12.46 6.21 -11.35
N PRO A 244 -12.15 7.49 -11.09
CA PRO A 244 -11.96 8.48 -12.15
C PRO A 244 -10.80 8.05 -13.06
N SER A 245 -10.92 8.35 -14.35
CA SER A 245 -9.80 8.19 -15.28
C SER A 245 -8.63 9.09 -14.88
N VAL A 246 -7.43 8.77 -15.37
CA VAL A 246 -6.24 9.58 -15.06
C VAL A 246 -6.41 11.03 -15.52
N LEU A 247 -7.04 11.25 -16.66
CA LEU A 247 -7.30 12.60 -17.17
C LEU A 247 -8.29 13.37 -16.29
N GLU A 248 -9.36 12.71 -15.84
CA GLU A 248 -10.32 13.31 -14.89
C GLU A 248 -9.66 13.61 -13.53
N TYR A 249 -8.92 12.64 -12.98
CA TYR A 249 -8.28 12.77 -11.66
C TYR A 249 -7.26 13.92 -11.61
N TYR A 250 -6.50 14.12 -12.69
CA TYR A 250 -5.51 15.19 -12.79
C TYR A 250 -6.03 16.46 -13.51
N GLU A 251 -7.31 16.53 -13.85
CA GLU A 251 -7.93 17.66 -14.57
C GLU A 251 -7.15 18.03 -15.84
N SER A 252 -6.79 16.99 -16.61
CA SER A 252 -5.97 17.09 -17.82
C SER A 252 -6.79 16.67 -19.04
N LYS A 253 -6.35 17.04 -20.25
CA LYS A 253 -7.07 16.76 -21.51
C LYS A 253 -6.35 15.75 -22.40
N ASP A 254 -5.04 15.70 -22.28
CA ASP A 254 -4.13 14.94 -23.13
C ASP A 254 -2.80 14.67 -22.40
N ALA A 255 -1.88 14.01 -23.06
CA ALA A 255 -0.58 13.60 -22.50
C ALA A 255 0.29 14.81 -22.11
N ASP A 256 0.28 15.87 -22.92
CA ASP A 256 1.05 17.08 -22.68
C ASP A 256 0.56 17.79 -21.42
N SER A 257 -0.75 18.06 -21.33
CA SER A 257 -1.35 18.68 -20.13
C SER A 257 -1.20 17.82 -18.89
N LEU A 258 -1.28 16.49 -18.99
CA LEU A 258 -1.03 15.56 -17.88
C LEU A 258 0.42 15.65 -17.42
N MET A 259 1.38 15.64 -18.34
CA MET A 259 2.79 15.84 -18.03
C MET A 259 3.03 17.14 -17.25
N TYR A 260 2.51 18.26 -17.72
CA TYR A 260 2.64 19.54 -17.01
C TYR A 260 1.97 19.52 -15.64
N LYS A 261 0.79 18.91 -15.52
CA LYS A 261 0.09 18.77 -14.24
C LYS A 261 0.93 17.97 -13.23
N LEU A 262 1.45 16.79 -13.60
CA LEU A 262 2.29 15.97 -12.74
C LEU A 262 3.57 16.71 -12.32
N ARG A 263 4.21 17.42 -13.24
CA ARG A 263 5.38 18.27 -12.95
C ARG A 263 5.07 19.41 -11.99
N SER A 264 3.86 19.96 -11.98
CA SER A 264 3.46 21.12 -11.16
C SER A 264 3.12 20.77 -9.71
N ILE A 265 2.90 19.48 -9.39
CA ILE A 265 2.53 19.06 -8.03
C ILE A 265 3.71 19.25 -7.09
N VAL A 266 3.56 20.15 -6.11
CA VAL A 266 4.65 20.52 -5.18
C VAL A 266 5.25 19.31 -4.47
N ALA A 267 4.41 18.38 -4.00
CA ALA A 267 4.85 17.16 -3.33
C ALA A 267 5.70 16.22 -4.22
N PHE A 268 5.65 16.38 -5.54
CA PHE A 268 6.37 15.55 -6.52
C PHE A 268 7.73 16.13 -6.94
N GLN A 269 7.97 17.43 -6.65
CA GLN A 269 9.13 18.16 -7.16
C GLN A 269 10.48 17.59 -6.70
N THR A 270 10.53 17.05 -5.48
CA THR A 270 11.78 16.57 -4.86
C THR A 270 11.96 15.06 -4.93
N ILE A 271 10.98 14.33 -5.49
CA ILE A 271 11.04 12.87 -5.53
C ILE A 271 12.04 12.44 -6.62
N LYS A 272 13.07 11.75 -6.19
CA LYS A 272 14.06 11.15 -7.07
C LYS A 272 13.58 9.83 -7.65
N ALA A 273 13.99 9.55 -8.89
CA ALA A 273 13.78 8.25 -9.50
C ALA A 273 14.51 7.15 -8.71
N PRO A 274 13.99 5.91 -8.71
CA PRO A 274 14.62 4.79 -8.01
C PRO A 274 15.92 4.38 -8.75
N MET A 275 17.02 4.99 -8.35
CA MET A 275 18.35 4.76 -8.91
C MET A 275 19.34 4.48 -7.79
N LYS A 276 20.34 3.66 -8.07
CA LYS A 276 21.46 3.39 -7.17
C LYS A 276 22.76 3.96 -7.74
N GLN A 277 23.60 4.47 -6.86
CA GLN A 277 24.88 5.04 -7.23
C GLN A 277 25.92 3.93 -7.42
N THR A 278 26.72 4.05 -8.49
CA THR A 278 27.86 3.19 -8.79
C THR A 278 29.13 4.04 -8.93
N LYS A 279 30.26 3.42 -9.17
CA LYS A 279 31.53 4.14 -9.44
C LYS A 279 31.49 4.97 -10.73
N GLU A 280 30.64 4.57 -11.68
CA GLU A 280 30.54 5.16 -13.02
C GLU A 280 29.37 6.17 -13.13
N GLY A 281 28.56 6.30 -12.07
CA GLY A 281 27.40 7.18 -12.05
C GLY A 281 26.15 6.50 -11.46
N TRP A 282 24.98 6.87 -11.92
CA TRP A 282 23.71 6.37 -11.45
C TRP A 282 23.11 5.35 -12.42
N ILE A 283 22.55 4.26 -11.91
CA ILE A 283 21.83 3.27 -12.72
C ILE A 283 20.45 3.02 -12.11
N PRO A 284 19.44 2.57 -12.91
CA PRO A 284 18.13 2.17 -12.38
C PRO A 284 18.26 1.14 -11.27
N ASP A 285 17.49 1.31 -10.19
CA ASP A 285 17.39 0.35 -9.10
C ASP A 285 16.12 -0.50 -9.27
N PHE A 286 16.27 -1.63 -9.93
CA PHE A 286 15.17 -2.58 -10.18
C PHE A 286 14.76 -3.38 -8.93
N GLU A 287 15.49 -3.27 -7.81
CA GLU A 287 15.14 -3.85 -6.51
C GLU A 287 14.29 -2.89 -5.67
N SER A 288 14.11 -1.66 -6.14
CA SER A 288 13.29 -0.66 -5.44
C SER A 288 11.82 -1.09 -5.34
N ARG A 289 11.11 -0.53 -4.36
CA ARG A 289 9.68 -0.80 -4.16
C ARG A 289 8.81 -0.43 -5.36
N TYR A 290 9.23 0.49 -6.19
CA TYR A 290 8.55 0.81 -7.45
C TYR A 290 8.45 -0.39 -8.40
N PHE A 291 9.44 -1.29 -8.36
CA PHE A 291 9.45 -2.54 -9.13
C PHE A 291 8.88 -3.71 -8.33
N THR A 292 9.30 -3.87 -7.07
CA THR A 292 8.99 -5.06 -6.28
C THR A 292 7.59 -5.03 -5.64
N GLU A 293 6.92 -3.87 -5.62
CA GLU A 293 5.54 -3.72 -5.12
C GLU A 293 4.55 -3.43 -6.26
N ASP A 294 4.77 -2.35 -7.04
CA ASP A 294 3.75 -1.86 -7.96
C ASP A 294 3.55 -2.77 -9.18
N PHE A 295 4.57 -3.49 -9.63
CA PHE A 295 4.42 -4.47 -10.70
C PHE A 295 3.70 -5.75 -10.24
N PRO A 296 4.21 -6.52 -9.23
CA PRO A 296 3.61 -7.81 -8.89
C PRO A 296 2.33 -7.70 -8.05
N TYR A 297 2.21 -6.69 -7.19
CA TYR A 297 1.08 -6.53 -6.26
C TYR A 297 0.15 -5.39 -6.64
N GLY A 298 0.36 -4.77 -7.79
CA GLY A 298 -0.46 -3.72 -8.35
C GLY A 298 -0.85 -4.04 -9.80
N LEU A 299 0.04 -3.76 -10.76
CA LEU A 299 -0.24 -3.88 -12.19
C LEU A 299 -0.58 -5.32 -12.61
N GLN A 300 0.09 -6.34 -12.03
CA GLN A 300 -0.21 -7.75 -12.29
C GLN A 300 -1.64 -8.11 -11.86
N ILE A 301 -2.10 -7.59 -10.70
CA ILE A 301 -3.47 -7.83 -10.22
C ILE A 301 -4.49 -7.23 -11.19
N ILE A 302 -4.26 -6.02 -11.69
CA ILE A 302 -5.11 -5.40 -12.71
C ILE A 302 -5.15 -6.26 -13.98
N LYS A 303 -4.00 -6.75 -14.42
CA LYS A 303 -3.90 -7.66 -15.58
C LYS A 303 -4.66 -8.95 -15.36
N ASP A 304 -4.49 -9.61 -14.21
CA ASP A 304 -5.17 -10.88 -13.89
C ASP A 304 -6.68 -10.70 -13.87
N LEU A 305 -7.19 -9.63 -13.27
CA LEU A 305 -8.61 -9.28 -13.29
C LEU A 305 -9.12 -9.02 -14.71
N ALA A 306 -8.39 -8.23 -15.50
CA ALA A 306 -8.75 -7.97 -16.89
C ALA A 306 -8.82 -9.28 -17.70
N GLN A 307 -7.91 -10.21 -17.45
CA GLN A 307 -7.89 -11.51 -18.11
C GLN A 307 -9.12 -12.39 -17.74
N THR A 308 -9.59 -12.36 -16.48
CA THR A 308 -10.81 -13.10 -16.08
C THR A 308 -12.04 -12.63 -16.85
N HIS A 309 -12.06 -11.35 -17.25
CA HIS A 309 -13.13 -10.75 -18.07
C HIS A 309 -12.82 -10.71 -19.58
N GLN A 310 -11.75 -11.37 -20.01
CA GLN A 310 -11.32 -11.41 -21.41
C GLN A 310 -11.06 -10.01 -22.02
N ILE A 311 -10.68 -9.03 -21.17
CA ILE A 311 -10.32 -7.69 -21.61
C ILE A 311 -8.90 -7.71 -22.15
N LYS A 312 -8.73 -7.18 -23.37
CA LYS A 312 -7.40 -7.00 -23.97
C LYS A 312 -6.69 -5.79 -23.33
N THR A 313 -5.47 -5.99 -22.91
CA THR A 313 -4.64 -4.99 -22.22
C THR A 313 -3.23 -4.87 -22.84
N PRO A 314 -3.15 -4.52 -24.16
CA PRO A 314 -1.87 -4.56 -24.88
C PRO A 314 -0.79 -3.63 -24.29
N MET A 315 -1.15 -2.47 -23.75
CA MET A 315 -0.17 -1.56 -23.15
C MET A 315 0.24 -2.05 -21.74
N ILE A 316 -0.71 -2.47 -20.91
CA ILE A 316 -0.41 -3.10 -19.61
C ILE A 316 0.48 -4.33 -19.81
N ASP A 317 0.17 -5.18 -20.80
CA ASP A 317 0.98 -6.36 -21.13
C ASP A 317 2.41 -6.01 -21.49
N LYS A 318 2.58 -4.99 -22.34
CA LYS A 318 3.89 -4.49 -22.78
C LYS A 318 4.73 -3.97 -21.62
N VAL A 319 4.14 -3.16 -20.74
CA VAL A 319 4.81 -2.59 -19.56
C VAL A 319 5.14 -3.67 -18.54
N LEU A 320 4.21 -4.59 -18.26
CA LEU A 320 4.44 -5.74 -17.37
C LEU A 320 5.56 -6.65 -17.86
N MET A 321 5.56 -7.00 -19.13
CA MET A 321 6.59 -7.85 -19.72
C MET A 321 7.98 -7.19 -19.59
N TRP A 322 8.07 -5.90 -19.86
CA TRP A 322 9.31 -5.14 -19.65
C TRP A 322 9.72 -5.10 -18.18
N GLY A 323 8.85 -4.72 -17.26
CA GLY A 323 9.15 -4.63 -15.83
C GLY A 323 9.59 -5.96 -15.23
N ASN A 324 8.89 -7.05 -15.56
CA ASN A 324 9.25 -8.40 -15.13
C ASN A 324 10.63 -8.85 -15.67
N LYS A 325 10.99 -8.42 -16.89
CA LYS A 325 12.32 -8.66 -17.44
C LYS A 325 13.41 -7.89 -16.67
N MET A 326 13.12 -6.66 -16.22
CA MET A 326 14.07 -5.86 -15.45
C MET A 326 14.27 -6.42 -14.04
N ILE A 327 13.20 -6.80 -13.34
CA ILE A 327 13.24 -7.43 -12.02
C ILE A 327 14.08 -8.73 -12.03
N LYS A 328 13.96 -9.54 -13.08
CA LYS A 328 14.71 -10.80 -13.20
C LYS A 328 16.20 -10.62 -13.55
N ARG A 329 16.64 -9.41 -13.88
CA ARG A 329 18.05 -9.10 -14.14
C ARG A 329 18.88 -8.85 -12.88
N CYS A 330 18.20 -8.68 -11.73
CA CYS A 330 18.78 -8.59 -10.40
C CYS A 330 18.84 -9.96 -9.74
#